data_60b6fb0651799abbc4298bb52bbf2071
#
_entry.id   60b6fb0651799abbc4298bb52bbf2071
#
_cell.length_a   1.000
_cell.length_b   1.000
_cell.length_c   1.000
_cell.angle_alpha   90.00
_cell.angle_beta   90.00
_cell.angle_gamma   90.00
#
_symmetry.space_group_name_H-M   'P 1'
#
loop_
_entity.id
_entity.type
_entity.pdbx_description
1 polymer ?
#
loop_
_entity_poly.entity_id
_entity_poly.type
_entity_poly.pdbx_seq_one_letter_code
_entity_poly.pdbx_strand_id
1 'polypeptide(L)'
;HRDQSMILQYHAFQTMVKECLNLSMDTNDENDCKWIIRIELDKETMLDKNITMDDVNFALKHYHQEDIKCIYSDYNDDELILRIRPNILNKKKVKTQSLDQMDDIYLLKTFQEQLLQNIILRGTKKIKKVILRKLVNHIRNDTTEFVNEHAWVLDTVGSNLMETLALDFIDTTRTITNDIQEVRRVLGIEAARQCIYNELLEVFDNGYINSHHLGLLCDRMTASSIM
;
A
#
# COMPACT_ATOMS: atom_id res chain seq x y z
N HIS A 1 -18.11 -0.61 8.26
CA HIS A 1 -17.13 0.49 8.40
C HIS A 1 -15.78 0.00 8.94
N ARG A 2 -15.76 -0.91 9.93
CA ARG A 2 -14.52 -1.48 10.47
C ARG A 2 -13.78 -2.31 9.42
N ASP A 3 -14.51 -3.13 8.68
CA ASP A 3 -13.94 -3.93 7.58
C ASP A 3 -13.42 -3.04 6.45
N GLN A 4 -14.10 -1.96 6.15
CA GLN A 4 -13.67 -0.96 5.16
C GLN A 4 -12.37 -0.27 5.56
N SER A 5 -12.19 0.05 6.85
CA SER A 5 -10.94 0.61 7.35
C SER A 5 -9.77 -0.37 7.23
N MET A 6 -10.02 -1.67 7.42
CA MET A 6 -9.01 -2.71 7.23
C MET A 6 -8.61 -2.90 5.77
N ILE A 7 -9.55 -2.72 4.82
CA ILE A 7 -9.26 -2.81 3.39
C ILE A 7 -8.36 -1.66 2.93
N LEU A 8 -8.53 -0.47 3.49
CA LEU A 8 -7.71 0.69 3.15
C LEU A 8 -6.30 0.64 3.74
N GLN A 9 -6.17 0.09 4.94
CA GLN A 9 -4.90 0.10 5.66
C GLN A 9 -3.86 -0.81 4.99
N TYR A 10 -2.70 -0.25 4.69
CA TYR A 10 -1.57 -0.94 4.07
C TYR A 10 -0.89 -1.93 5.00
N HIS A 11 -0.72 -3.17 4.54
CA HIS A 11 0.02 -4.22 5.21
C HIS A 11 1.10 -4.77 4.28
N ALA A 12 2.33 -4.37 4.54
CA ALA A 12 3.49 -4.88 3.82
C ALA A 12 3.86 -6.28 4.32
N PHE A 13 4.34 -7.13 3.42
CA PHE A 13 4.85 -8.47 3.77
C PHE A 13 5.97 -8.38 4.81
N GLN A 14 6.88 -7.42 4.65
CA GLN A 14 8.00 -7.21 5.58
C GLN A 14 7.59 -7.05 7.04
N THR A 15 6.43 -6.43 7.33
CA THR A 15 5.98 -6.21 8.72
C THR A 15 5.52 -7.47 9.43
N MET A 16 5.32 -8.57 8.69
CA MET A 16 4.87 -9.85 9.20
C MET A 16 6.01 -10.87 9.30
N VAL A 17 7.18 -10.56 8.76
CA VAL A 17 8.34 -11.44 8.81
C VAL A 17 9.06 -11.30 10.12
N LYS A 18 9.19 -12.40 10.86
CA LYS A 18 9.95 -12.50 12.10
C LYS A 18 11.40 -12.84 11.82
N GLU A 19 11.63 -13.82 10.96
CA GLU A 19 12.97 -14.28 10.58
C GLU A 19 13.01 -14.67 9.10
N CYS A 20 14.15 -14.45 8.44
CA CYS A 20 14.38 -14.85 7.06
C CYS A 20 15.75 -15.48 6.90
N LEU A 21 15.80 -16.76 6.55
CA LEU A 21 17.01 -17.55 6.40
C LEU A 21 17.13 -18.09 4.97
N ASN A 22 18.36 -18.09 4.46
CA ASN A 22 18.70 -18.70 3.18
C ASN A 22 19.35 -20.06 3.43
N LEU A 23 18.71 -21.12 2.97
CA LEU A 23 19.16 -22.50 3.14
C LEU A 23 19.60 -23.06 1.80
N SER A 24 20.74 -23.77 1.78
CA SER A 24 21.15 -24.59 0.64
C SER A 24 20.70 -26.03 0.84
N MET A 25 20.09 -26.63 -0.17
CA MET A 25 19.74 -28.03 -0.18
C MET A 25 20.38 -28.75 -1.37
N ASP A 26 20.86 -29.97 -1.14
CA ASP A 26 21.28 -30.85 -2.21
C ASP A 26 20.04 -31.37 -2.93
N THR A 27 19.84 -30.90 -4.16
CA THR A 27 18.74 -31.36 -5.02
C THR A 27 19.27 -32.34 -6.04
N ASN A 28 18.56 -33.46 -6.19
CA ASN A 28 18.89 -34.48 -7.21
C ASN A 28 18.46 -34.04 -8.62
N ASP A 29 17.64 -33.00 -8.73
CA ASP A 29 17.17 -32.44 -10.00
C ASP A 29 18.07 -31.30 -10.47
N GLU A 30 18.75 -31.49 -11.58
CA GLU A 30 19.66 -30.48 -12.18
C GLU A 30 18.92 -29.16 -12.56
N ASN A 31 17.62 -29.22 -12.72
CA ASN A 31 16.79 -28.09 -13.11
C ASN A 31 16.25 -27.25 -11.92
N ASP A 32 16.36 -27.73 -10.70
CA ASP A 32 15.86 -27.05 -9.51
C ASP A 32 16.97 -26.20 -8.84
N CYS A 33 16.60 -25.00 -8.39
CA CYS A 33 17.51 -24.14 -7.66
C CYS A 33 17.89 -24.78 -6.32
N LYS A 34 19.19 -24.78 -5.99
CA LYS A 34 19.72 -25.31 -4.72
C LYS A 34 19.33 -24.48 -3.50
N TRP A 35 18.96 -23.23 -3.70
CA TRP A 35 18.65 -22.28 -2.65
C TRP A 35 17.16 -22.24 -2.32
N ILE A 36 16.86 -22.23 -1.03
CA ILE A 36 15.52 -22.07 -0.48
C ILE A 36 15.56 -20.92 0.51
N ILE A 37 14.63 -19.98 0.38
CA ILE A 37 14.39 -18.93 1.34
C ILE A 37 13.37 -19.44 2.34
N ARG A 38 13.76 -19.61 3.61
CA ARG A 38 12.85 -19.94 4.72
C ARG A 38 12.48 -18.65 5.41
N ILE A 39 11.20 -18.37 5.47
CA ILE A 39 10.65 -17.18 6.14
C ILE A 39 9.76 -17.69 7.27
N GLU A 40 10.00 -17.19 8.47
CA GLU A 40 9.12 -17.38 9.62
C GLU A 40 8.26 -16.13 9.79
N LEU A 41 6.94 -16.33 9.83
CA LEU A 41 5.96 -15.25 9.95
C LEU A 41 5.50 -15.15 11.42
N ASP A 42 5.20 -13.92 11.82
CA ASP A 42 4.70 -13.65 13.16
C ASP A 42 3.19 -13.93 13.22
N LYS A 43 2.83 -14.97 13.97
CA LYS A 43 1.45 -15.44 14.14
C LYS A 43 0.55 -14.38 14.78
N GLU A 44 1.06 -13.63 15.77
CA GLU A 44 0.29 -12.61 16.48
C GLU A 44 -0.10 -11.48 15.53
N THR A 45 0.86 -10.96 14.77
CA THR A 45 0.59 -9.87 13.80
C THR A 45 -0.32 -10.31 12.67
N MET A 46 -0.25 -11.55 12.21
CA MET A 46 -1.13 -12.11 11.20
C MET A 46 -2.58 -12.24 11.69
N LEU A 47 -2.77 -12.71 12.93
CA LEU A 47 -4.09 -12.82 13.55
C LEU A 47 -4.72 -11.44 13.77
N ASP A 48 -3.96 -10.48 14.29
CA ASP A 48 -4.45 -9.11 14.52
C ASP A 48 -4.95 -8.45 13.23
N LYS A 49 -4.31 -8.76 12.11
CA LYS A 49 -4.62 -8.20 10.79
C LYS A 49 -5.55 -9.09 9.97
N ASN A 50 -5.92 -10.25 10.50
CA ASN A 50 -6.76 -11.24 9.84
C ASN A 50 -6.24 -11.64 8.44
N ILE A 51 -4.94 -11.95 8.35
CA ILE A 51 -4.27 -12.40 7.14
C ILE A 51 -3.90 -13.88 7.30
N THR A 52 -4.25 -14.68 6.32
CA THR A 52 -3.98 -16.12 6.30
C THR A 52 -2.71 -16.47 5.51
N MET A 53 -2.19 -17.68 5.71
CA MET A 53 -1.06 -18.20 4.89
C MET A 53 -1.43 -18.33 3.41
N ASP A 54 -2.70 -18.62 3.13
CA ASP A 54 -3.23 -18.68 1.76
C ASP A 54 -3.19 -17.30 1.08
N ASP A 55 -3.54 -16.22 1.81
CA ASP A 55 -3.46 -14.85 1.30
C ASP A 55 -2.01 -14.48 0.94
N VAL A 56 -1.05 -14.87 1.80
CA VAL A 56 0.37 -14.65 1.54
C VAL A 56 0.83 -15.40 0.29
N ASN A 57 0.46 -16.68 0.17
CA ASN A 57 0.80 -17.47 -1.01
C ASN A 57 0.16 -16.92 -2.29
N PHE A 58 -1.09 -16.48 -2.21
CA PHE A 58 -1.79 -15.85 -3.33
C PHE A 58 -1.09 -14.55 -3.77
N ALA A 59 -0.73 -13.69 -2.83
CA ALA A 59 -0.02 -12.45 -3.11
C ALA A 59 1.34 -12.73 -3.76
N LEU A 60 2.11 -13.69 -3.23
CA LEU A 60 3.40 -14.11 -3.80
C LEU A 60 3.27 -14.60 -5.23
N LYS A 61 2.30 -15.47 -5.50
CA LYS A 61 2.03 -16.00 -6.86
C LYS A 61 1.56 -14.91 -7.80
N HIS A 62 0.77 -13.96 -7.32
CA HIS A 62 0.29 -12.84 -8.14
C HIS A 62 1.44 -11.94 -8.60
N TYR A 63 2.40 -11.64 -7.71
CA TYR A 63 3.55 -10.78 -8.04
C TYR A 63 4.60 -11.48 -8.90
N HIS A 64 4.85 -12.77 -8.70
CA HIS A 64 5.95 -13.49 -9.33
C HIS A 64 5.50 -14.66 -10.24
N GLN A 65 4.20 -14.84 -10.43
CA GLN A 65 3.57 -15.85 -11.29
C GLN A 65 4.26 -17.24 -11.22
N GLU A 66 4.92 -17.65 -12.31
CA GLU A 66 5.54 -18.98 -12.44
C GLU A 66 7.00 -19.07 -11.91
N ASP A 67 7.56 -17.94 -11.48
CA ASP A 67 8.98 -17.87 -11.11
C ASP A 67 9.28 -18.34 -9.68
N ILE A 68 8.25 -18.69 -8.91
CA ILE A 68 8.38 -19.09 -7.52
C ILE A 68 7.59 -20.36 -7.23
N LYS A 69 8.25 -21.33 -6.59
CA LYS A 69 7.58 -22.45 -5.94
C LYS A 69 7.50 -22.18 -4.44
N CYS A 70 6.28 -22.10 -3.89
CA CYS A 70 6.03 -21.83 -2.48
C CYS A 70 5.43 -23.07 -1.80
N ILE A 71 5.98 -23.39 -0.62
CA ILE A 71 5.44 -24.41 0.30
C ILE A 71 5.31 -23.72 1.66
N TYR A 72 4.18 -23.85 2.30
CA TYR A 72 3.88 -23.21 3.58
C TYR A 72 3.23 -24.20 4.55
N SER A 73 3.39 -23.93 5.86
CA SER A 73 2.76 -24.66 6.94
C SER A 73 1.27 -24.32 7.04
N ASP A 74 0.50 -25.20 7.69
CA ASP A 74 -0.89 -24.91 8.00
C ASP A 74 -0.99 -23.75 9.00
N TYR A 75 -2.10 -22.99 8.95
CA TYR A 75 -2.34 -21.85 9.85
C TYR A 75 -2.50 -22.26 11.33
N ASN A 76 -2.78 -23.53 11.60
CA ASN A 76 -2.87 -24.09 12.95
C ASN A 76 -1.52 -24.48 13.55
N ASP A 77 -0.45 -24.55 12.75
CA ASP A 77 0.88 -24.90 13.25
C ASP A 77 1.39 -23.85 14.28
N ASP A 78 2.23 -24.28 15.17
CA ASP A 78 2.84 -23.40 16.19
C ASP A 78 3.76 -22.36 15.53
N GLU A 79 4.49 -22.75 14.50
CA GLU A 79 5.36 -21.90 13.71
C GLU A 79 4.83 -21.77 12.28
N LEU A 80 4.60 -20.53 11.82
CA LEU A 80 4.18 -20.23 10.46
C LEU A 80 5.41 -20.11 9.56
N ILE A 81 5.74 -21.20 8.88
CA ILE A 81 6.94 -21.29 8.03
C ILE A 81 6.53 -21.26 6.57
N LEU A 82 7.13 -20.34 5.82
CA LEU A 82 7.03 -20.23 4.38
C LEU A 82 8.40 -20.57 3.74
N ARG A 83 8.40 -21.50 2.81
CA ARG A 83 9.59 -21.89 2.04
C ARG A 83 9.40 -21.52 0.58
N ILE A 84 10.27 -20.65 0.09
CA ILE A 84 10.23 -20.14 -1.28
C ILE A 84 11.43 -20.64 -2.03
N ARG A 85 11.21 -21.31 -3.16
CA ARG A 85 12.26 -21.71 -4.10
C ARG A 85 12.17 -20.81 -5.34
N PRO A 86 13.17 -19.93 -5.57
CA PRO A 86 13.17 -19.06 -6.75
C PRO A 86 13.66 -19.80 -8.00
N ASN A 87 12.89 -19.78 -9.08
CA ASN A 87 13.30 -20.36 -10.37
C ASN A 87 14.11 -19.37 -11.22
N ILE A 88 14.24 -18.13 -10.78
CA ILE A 88 14.89 -17.02 -11.54
C ILE A 88 16.37 -17.31 -11.76
N LEU A 89 17.03 -17.96 -10.79
CA LEU A 89 18.44 -18.29 -10.87
C LEU A 89 18.74 -19.26 -12.02
N ASN A 90 17.84 -20.17 -12.32
CA ASN A 90 18.00 -21.11 -13.43
C ASN A 90 17.86 -20.46 -14.80
N LYS A 91 16.94 -19.50 -14.95
CA LYS A 91 16.74 -18.75 -16.20
C LYS A 91 17.94 -17.87 -16.57
N LYS A 92 18.68 -17.34 -15.58
CA LYS A 92 19.88 -16.52 -15.81
C LYS A 92 21.12 -17.35 -16.13
N LYS A 93 21.25 -18.57 -15.56
CA LYS A 93 22.37 -19.47 -15.83
C LYS A 93 22.48 -19.91 -17.31
N VAL A 94 21.36 -19.93 -18.02
CA VAL A 94 21.34 -20.28 -19.44
C VAL A 94 21.97 -19.17 -20.31
N LYS A 95 22.10 -17.95 -19.82
CA LYS A 95 22.62 -16.80 -20.61
C LYS A 95 24.08 -16.42 -20.33
N THR A 96 24.65 -16.88 -19.21
CA THR A 96 26.03 -16.53 -18.82
C THR A 96 26.77 -17.76 -18.28
N GLN A 97 27.75 -18.24 -19.06
CA GLN A 97 28.51 -19.47 -18.78
C GLN A 97 29.56 -19.37 -17.67
N SER A 98 29.65 -18.28 -16.93
CA SER A 98 30.67 -18.11 -15.89
C SER A 98 30.14 -17.20 -14.77
N LEU A 99 29.36 -17.78 -13.86
CA LEU A 99 28.98 -17.09 -12.64
C LEU A 99 29.56 -17.86 -11.46
N ASP A 100 30.39 -17.21 -10.68
CA ASP A 100 30.90 -17.71 -9.40
C ASP A 100 29.72 -17.88 -8.43
N GLN A 101 29.84 -18.82 -7.49
CA GLN A 101 28.81 -19.06 -6.47
C GLN A 101 28.49 -17.83 -5.62
N MET A 102 29.41 -16.88 -5.54
CA MET A 102 29.20 -15.58 -4.88
C MET A 102 28.13 -14.72 -5.57
N ASP A 103 28.05 -14.78 -6.89
CA ASP A 103 27.04 -14.02 -7.66
C ASP A 103 25.62 -14.59 -7.43
N ASP A 104 25.51 -15.92 -7.27
CA ASP A 104 24.23 -16.57 -6.97
C ASP A 104 23.68 -16.11 -5.61
N ILE A 105 24.53 -15.96 -4.59
CA ILE A 105 24.13 -15.48 -3.26
C ILE A 105 23.70 -14.01 -3.31
N TYR A 106 24.41 -13.19 -4.08
CA TYR A 106 24.06 -11.78 -4.26
C TYR A 106 22.71 -11.64 -4.96
N LEU A 107 22.47 -12.40 -6.01
CA LEU A 107 21.19 -12.42 -6.71
C LEU A 107 20.04 -12.89 -5.79
N LEU A 108 20.30 -13.88 -4.95
CA LEU A 108 19.34 -14.38 -3.96
C LEU A 108 18.97 -13.29 -2.94
N LYS A 109 19.97 -12.59 -2.40
CA LYS A 109 19.75 -11.48 -1.45
C LYS A 109 18.96 -10.34 -2.08
N THR A 110 19.33 -9.93 -3.28
CA THR A 110 18.60 -8.89 -4.03
C THR A 110 17.14 -9.30 -4.29
N PHE A 111 16.92 -10.55 -4.65
CA PHE A 111 15.58 -11.10 -4.81
C PHE A 111 14.79 -11.11 -3.51
N GLN A 112 15.43 -11.52 -2.40
CA GLN A 112 14.83 -11.50 -1.07
C GLN A 112 14.41 -10.08 -0.66
N GLU A 113 15.27 -9.09 -0.87
CA GLU A 113 14.95 -7.69 -0.57
C GLU A 113 13.78 -7.18 -1.42
N GLN A 114 13.79 -7.47 -2.72
CA GLN A 114 12.68 -7.12 -3.61
C GLN A 114 11.37 -7.78 -3.18
N LEU A 115 11.42 -9.05 -2.80
CA LEU A 115 10.26 -9.79 -2.33
C LEU A 115 9.69 -9.17 -1.05
N LEU A 116 10.54 -8.82 -0.08
CA LEU A 116 10.10 -8.22 1.18
C LEU A 116 9.54 -6.79 1.01
N GLN A 117 10.13 -5.99 0.13
CA GLN A 117 9.75 -4.57 -0.02
C GLN A 117 8.54 -4.36 -0.95
N ASN A 118 8.43 -5.16 -2.01
CA ASN A 118 7.44 -4.90 -3.05
C ASN A 118 6.10 -5.57 -2.81
N ILE A 119 6.06 -6.66 -2.03
CA ILE A 119 4.82 -7.42 -1.85
C ILE A 119 3.93 -6.74 -0.82
N ILE A 120 2.73 -6.44 -1.26
CA ILE A 120 1.64 -5.94 -0.45
C ILE A 120 0.65 -7.07 -0.26
N LEU A 121 0.39 -7.43 0.99
CA LEU A 121 -0.56 -8.47 1.30
C LEU A 121 -1.99 -7.94 1.28
N ARG A 122 -2.20 -6.72 1.77
CA ARG A 122 -3.52 -6.08 1.85
C ARG A 122 -3.40 -4.58 1.91
N GLY A 123 -4.44 -3.88 1.42
CA GLY A 123 -4.57 -2.45 1.57
C GLY A 123 -3.97 -1.63 0.43
N THR A 124 -4.14 -0.33 0.54
CA THR A 124 -3.71 0.67 -0.44
C THR A 124 -2.31 1.17 -0.11
N LYS A 125 -1.44 1.24 -1.10
CA LYS A 125 -0.07 1.76 -0.92
C LYS A 125 -0.08 3.12 -0.22
N LYS A 126 0.92 3.36 0.64
CA LYS A 126 1.14 4.61 1.39
C LYS A 126 0.15 4.92 2.52
N ILE A 127 -0.99 4.25 2.64
CA ILE A 127 -1.94 4.46 3.74
C ILE A 127 -1.53 3.60 4.93
N LYS A 128 -0.85 4.20 5.92
CA LYS A 128 -0.32 3.47 7.08
C LYS A 128 -1.39 3.16 8.13
N LYS A 129 -2.32 4.07 8.35
CA LYS A 129 -3.35 3.96 9.38
C LYS A 129 -4.64 4.61 8.92
N VAL A 130 -5.77 4.04 9.31
CA VAL A 130 -7.11 4.58 9.04
C VAL A 130 -7.83 4.77 10.36
N ILE A 131 -8.42 5.94 10.57
CA ILE A 131 -9.15 6.32 11.76
C ILE A 131 -10.59 6.59 11.36
N LEU A 132 -11.53 5.94 12.05
CA LEU A 132 -12.95 6.18 11.87
C LEU A 132 -13.38 7.37 12.70
N ARG A 133 -13.97 8.37 12.05
CA ARG A 133 -14.54 9.56 12.69
C ARG A 133 -16.00 9.71 12.30
N LYS A 134 -16.85 10.01 13.29
CA LYS A 134 -18.25 10.31 13.05
C LYS A 134 -18.39 11.84 12.95
N LEU A 135 -18.83 12.33 11.79
CA LEU A 135 -19.23 13.71 11.62
C LEU A 135 -20.66 13.90 12.16
N VAL A 136 -20.76 14.85 13.09
CA VAL A 136 -22.05 15.31 13.62
C VAL A 136 -22.45 16.55 12.82
N ASN A 137 -23.71 16.68 12.44
CA ASN A 137 -24.27 17.81 11.70
C ASN A 137 -23.96 17.83 10.19
N HIS A 138 -23.91 16.69 9.56
CA HIS A 138 -23.89 16.65 8.10
C HIS A 138 -25.29 16.96 7.56
N ILE A 139 -25.40 18.07 6.79
CA ILE A 139 -26.67 18.49 6.18
C ILE A 139 -26.76 17.84 4.80
N ARG A 140 -27.73 16.96 4.63
CA ARG A 140 -28.06 16.36 3.33
C ARG A 140 -29.37 16.94 2.82
N ASN A 141 -29.38 17.31 1.55
CA ASN A 141 -30.60 17.78 0.88
C ASN A 141 -31.23 16.62 0.11
N ASP A 142 -32.16 15.92 0.74
CA ASP A 142 -33.00 14.92 0.09
C ASP A 142 -34.40 15.54 -0.09
N THR A 143 -34.71 16.05 -1.26
CA THR A 143 -36.06 16.41 -1.67
C THR A 143 -36.74 17.66 -1.10
N THR A 144 -36.11 18.72 -0.72
CA THR A 144 -36.64 20.01 -0.22
C THR A 144 -36.49 20.30 1.27
N GLU A 145 -36.10 19.33 2.06
CA GLU A 145 -35.84 19.53 3.49
C GLU A 145 -34.37 19.28 3.83
N PHE A 146 -33.79 20.16 4.67
CA PHE A 146 -32.45 19.97 5.20
C PHE A 146 -32.54 19.05 6.41
N VAL A 147 -31.97 17.85 6.31
CA VAL A 147 -31.92 16.88 7.40
C VAL A 147 -30.49 16.78 7.91
N ASN A 148 -30.32 16.87 9.23
CA ASN A 148 -29.03 16.62 9.86
C ASN A 148 -28.79 15.12 9.92
N GLU A 149 -27.88 14.62 9.09
CA GLU A 149 -27.45 13.22 9.12
C GLU A 149 -26.04 13.09 9.73
N HIS A 150 -25.82 11.94 10.36
CA HIS A 150 -24.51 11.56 10.84
C HIS A 150 -23.79 10.77 9.74
N ALA A 151 -22.67 11.29 9.26
CA ALA A 151 -21.81 10.59 8.31
C ALA A 151 -20.57 10.01 8.99
N TRP A 152 -20.16 8.84 8.54
CA TRP A 152 -18.88 8.24 8.91
C TRP A 152 -17.81 8.64 7.91
N VAL A 153 -16.69 9.15 8.41
CA VAL A 153 -15.54 9.55 7.63
C VAL A 153 -14.34 8.71 8.02
N LEU A 154 -13.55 8.34 7.02
CA LEU A 154 -12.31 7.61 7.17
C LEU A 154 -11.15 8.62 7.02
N ASP A 155 -10.53 9.00 8.12
CA ASP A 155 -9.32 9.82 8.10
C ASP A 155 -8.11 8.89 7.93
N THR A 156 -7.24 9.20 6.96
CA THR A 156 -6.08 8.36 6.64
C THR A 156 -4.77 9.05 7.02
N VAL A 157 -3.82 8.26 7.51
CA VAL A 157 -2.43 8.70 7.66
C VAL A 157 -1.65 8.22 6.44
N GLY A 158 -1.32 9.15 5.57
CA GLY A 158 -0.78 8.91 4.23
C GLY A 158 -1.80 9.18 3.14
N SER A 159 -1.33 9.45 1.93
CA SER A 159 -2.15 9.80 0.78
C SER A 159 -1.94 8.84 -0.39
N ASN A 160 -3.02 8.43 -1.02
CA ASN A 160 -3.06 7.76 -2.32
C ASN A 160 -4.44 7.94 -2.93
N LEU A 161 -4.65 9.12 -3.52
CA LEU A 161 -5.96 9.51 -4.04
C LEU A 161 -6.40 8.60 -5.19
N MET A 162 -5.48 8.24 -6.09
CA MET A 162 -5.80 7.46 -7.29
C MET A 162 -6.38 6.10 -6.96
N GLU A 163 -5.75 5.34 -6.07
CA GLU A 163 -6.23 4.02 -5.68
C GLU A 163 -7.46 4.09 -4.79
N THR A 164 -7.57 5.12 -3.92
CA THR A 164 -8.75 5.29 -3.05
C THR A 164 -10.00 5.63 -3.82
N LEU A 165 -9.91 6.45 -4.87
CA LEU A 165 -11.05 6.79 -5.74
C LEU A 165 -11.57 5.58 -6.54
N ALA A 166 -10.75 4.54 -6.73
CA ALA A 166 -11.15 3.31 -7.41
C ALA A 166 -11.97 2.34 -6.55
N LEU A 167 -12.12 2.60 -5.25
CA LEU A 167 -12.83 1.71 -4.34
C LEU A 167 -14.34 1.98 -4.34
N ASP A 168 -15.13 0.94 -4.54
CA ASP A 168 -16.59 1.02 -4.69
C ASP A 168 -17.35 1.58 -3.47
N PHE A 169 -16.77 1.46 -2.26
CA PHE A 169 -17.40 1.90 -1.02
C PHE A 169 -17.07 3.36 -0.63
N ILE A 170 -16.28 4.06 -1.44
CA ILE A 170 -15.84 5.44 -1.19
C ILE A 170 -16.66 6.40 -2.05
N ASP A 171 -17.17 7.46 -1.42
CA ASP A 171 -17.79 8.57 -2.13
C ASP A 171 -16.72 9.46 -2.76
N THR A 172 -16.51 9.30 -4.05
CA THR A 172 -15.48 10.01 -4.83
C THR A 172 -15.69 11.53 -4.84
N THR A 173 -16.94 11.98 -4.72
CA THR A 173 -17.27 13.42 -4.77
C THR A 173 -16.90 14.16 -3.49
N ARG A 174 -16.77 13.41 -2.38
CA ARG A 174 -16.47 13.98 -1.04
C ARG A 174 -15.09 13.60 -0.52
N THR A 175 -14.33 12.83 -1.31
CA THR A 175 -12.97 12.44 -0.94
C THR A 175 -12.00 13.56 -1.27
N ILE A 176 -11.30 14.02 -0.25
CA ILE A 176 -10.31 15.10 -0.34
C ILE A 176 -8.96 14.63 0.20
N THR A 177 -7.89 15.22 -0.26
CA THR A 177 -6.54 15.01 0.27
C THR A 177 -5.84 16.36 0.43
N ASN A 178 -4.97 16.46 1.42
CA ASN A 178 -4.12 17.62 1.66
C ASN A 178 -2.81 17.60 0.85
N ASP A 179 -2.52 16.51 0.12
CA ASP A 179 -1.37 16.45 -0.79
C ASP A 179 -1.68 17.14 -2.11
N ILE A 180 -1.28 18.41 -2.21
CA ILE A 180 -1.52 19.29 -3.36
C ILE A 180 -0.93 18.70 -4.65
N GLN A 181 0.23 18.05 -4.56
CA GLN A 181 0.90 17.46 -5.72
C GLN A 181 0.13 16.25 -6.27
N GLU A 182 -0.49 15.49 -5.39
CA GLU A 182 -1.34 14.38 -5.78
C GLU A 182 -2.65 14.86 -6.41
N VAL A 183 -3.30 15.87 -5.79
CA VAL A 183 -4.49 16.51 -6.37
C VAL A 183 -4.21 17.03 -7.77
N ARG A 184 -3.08 17.71 -7.97
CA ARG A 184 -2.68 18.22 -9.28
C ARG A 184 -2.53 17.10 -10.32
N ARG A 185 -1.91 15.99 -9.94
CA ARG A 185 -1.67 14.85 -10.85
C ARG A 185 -2.96 14.14 -11.24
N VAL A 186 -3.89 13.99 -10.30
CA VAL A 186 -5.12 13.21 -10.51
C VAL A 186 -6.27 14.06 -11.03
N LEU A 187 -6.49 15.23 -10.43
CA LEU A 187 -7.64 16.08 -10.71
C LEU A 187 -7.31 17.34 -11.52
N GLY A 188 -6.03 17.68 -11.66
CA GLY A 188 -5.57 18.81 -12.43
C GLY A 188 -5.30 20.08 -11.60
N ILE A 189 -4.89 21.17 -12.31
CA ILE A 189 -4.37 22.39 -11.69
C ILE A 189 -5.45 23.21 -10.99
N GLU A 190 -6.67 23.25 -11.51
CA GLU A 190 -7.78 23.98 -10.92
C GLU A 190 -8.21 23.36 -9.57
N ALA A 191 -8.25 22.04 -9.49
CA ALA A 191 -8.51 21.34 -8.25
C ALA A 191 -7.40 21.60 -7.21
N ALA A 192 -6.14 21.61 -7.64
CA ALA A 192 -5.01 21.92 -6.77
C ALA A 192 -5.07 23.38 -6.28
N ARG A 193 -5.46 24.32 -7.14
CA ARG A 193 -5.71 25.71 -6.74
C ARG A 193 -6.76 25.82 -5.63
N GLN A 194 -7.87 25.11 -5.80
CA GLN A 194 -8.93 25.10 -4.79
C GLN A 194 -8.48 24.42 -3.49
N CYS A 195 -7.68 23.36 -3.59
CA CYS A 195 -7.09 22.71 -2.43
C CYS A 195 -6.19 23.67 -1.64
N ILE A 196 -5.27 24.39 -2.31
CA ILE A 196 -4.42 25.40 -1.67
C ILE A 196 -5.25 26.48 -1.00
N TYR A 197 -6.31 26.96 -1.67
CA TYR A 197 -7.19 27.98 -1.12
C TYR A 197 -7.87 27.51 0.17
N ASN A 198 -8.39 26.29 0.19
CA ASN A 198 -9.05 25.73 1.37
C ASN A 198 -8.08 25.55 2.54
N GLU A 199 -6.87 25.01 2.27
CA GLU A 199 -5.82 24.83 3.29
C GLU A 199 -5.37 26.19 3.87
N LEU A 200 -5.22 27.20 3.05
CA LEU A 200 -4.91 28.57 3.51
C LEU A 200 -6.02 29.16 4.37
N LEU A 201 -7.29 28.95 3.99
CA LEU A 201 -8.42 29.38 4.81
C LEU A 201 -8.40 28.73 6.19
N GLU A 202 -8.13 27.43 6.28
CA GLU A 202 -8.06 26.70 7.55
C GLU A 202 -6.94 27.24 8.44
N VAL A 203 -5.76 27.51 7.86
CA VAL A 203 -4.62 28.09 8.60
C VAL A 203 -4.92 29.51 9.11
N PHE A 204 -5.65 30.32 8.34
CA PHE A 204 -5.93 31.72 8.67
C PHE A 204 -7.31 31.96 9.30
N ASP A 205 -8.03 30.91 9.69
CA ASP A 205 -9.40 30.99 10.24
C ASP A 205 -9.49 31.91 11.45
N ASN A 206 -8.42 32.08 12.22
CA ASN A 206 -8.31 33.02 13.35
C ASN A 206 -7.88 34.44 12.96
N GLY A 207 -7.54 34.69 11.71
CA GLY A 207 -7.10 35.97 11.18
C GLY A 207 -8.09 36.53 10.16
N TYR A 208 -8.57 37.78 10.36
CA TYR A 208 -9.42 38.43 9.35
C TYR A 208 -8.59 38.79 8.11
N ILE A 209 -8.50 37.84 7.17
CA ILE A 209 -7.86 38.06 5.87
C ILE A 209 -8.94 38.02 4.80
N ASN A 210 -8.94 39.04 3.94
CA ASN A 210 -9.89 39.10 2.84
C ASN A 210 -9.62 37.95 1.83
N SER A 211 -10.67 37.22 1.48
CA SER A 211 -10.64 36.09 0.55
C SER A 211 -10.03 36.44 -0.81
N HIS A 212 -10.12 37.68 -1.26
CA HIS A 212 -9.50 38.13 -2.52
C HIS A 212 -7.95 38.03 -2.49
N HIS A 213 -7.33 38.36 -1.35
CA HIS A 213 -5.88 38.25 -1.22
C HIS A 213 -5.40 36.79 -1.27
N LEU A 214 -6.13 35.88 -0.62
CA LEU A 214 -5.86 34.46 -0.69
C LEU A 214 -6.05 33.92 -2.13
N GLY A 215 -7.12 34.35 -2.81
CA GLY A 215 -7.37 34.03 -4.21
C GLY A 215 -6.22 34.44 -5.12
N LEU A 216 -5.74 35.68 -5.02
CA LEU A 216 -4.61 36.17 -5.82
C LEU A 216 -3.31 35.39 -5.54
N LEU A 217 -3.07 35.03 -4.27
CA LEU A 217 -1.92 34.21 -3.90
C LEU A 217 -2.00 32.82 -4.56
N CYS A 218 -3.16 32.17 -4.49
CA CYS A 218 -3.39 30.87 -5.13
C CYS A 218 -3.22 30.95 -6.65
N ASP A 219 -3.76 32.00 -7.29
CA ASP A 219 -3.63 32.23 -8.72
C ASP A 219 -2.15 32.38 -9.13
N ARG A 220 -1.38 33.12 -8.32
CA ARG A 220 0.05 33.26 -8.58
C ARG A 220 0.82 31.95 -8.43
N MET A 221 0.50 31.15 -7.41
CA MET A 221 1.15 29.85 -7.18
C MET A 221 0.83 28.85 -8.29
N THR A 222 -0.35 28.92 -8.91
CA THR A 222 -0.80 27.96 -9.93
C THR A 222 -0.64 28.45 -11.37
N ALA A 223 -0.24 29.71 -11.57
CA ALA A 223 -0.17 30.36 -12.89
C ALA A 223 0.78 29.66 -13.89
N SER A 224 1.86 29.06 -13.41
CA SER A 224 2.88 28.44 -14.29
C SER A 224 2.69 26.95 -14.49
N SER A 225 1.63 26.35 -13.98
CA SER A 225 1.41 24.90 -13.95
C SER A 225 2.56 24.05 -13.37
N ILE A 226 3.61 24.70 -12.90
CA ILE A 226 4.76 24.11 -12.19
C ILE A 226 4.70 24.66 -10.76
N MET A 227 4.42 23.76 -9.81
CA MET A 227 4.48 24.06 -8.38
C MET A 227 5.79 23.57 -7.79
#